data_a31552de4cb49c89b6208390ce3d1634
#
_entry.id   a31552de4cb49c89b6208390ce3d1634
#
_cell.length_a   1.000
_cell.length_b   1.000
_cell.length_c   1.000
_cell.angle_alpha   90.00
_cell.angle_beta   90.00
_cell.angle_gamma   90.00
#
_symmetry.space_group_name_H-M   'P 1'
#
loop_
_entity.id
_entity.type
_entity.pdbx_description
1 polymer ?
#
loop_
_entity_poly.entity_id
_entity_poly.type
_entity_poly.pdbx_seq_one_letter_code
_entity_poly.pdbx_strand_id
1 'polypeptide(L)'
;DPSVRSKGLGTLVAMTLESVARQEGVKRVVCSAREDAVDFFSKLGFISQGEITAPQTTPVRHFLMIKPVVTMDDILHRPDWCGQLQQAWYDHIPLSEKMGVRISQYTGQRFVTTMPEAGNQNPHHTLFAGSLFSLATLTGWGLIWLLLRERHLGGTIILADAHIRYSAPVTGRPRAVAELSSLSGDLDRLARGRRARVQLDVNLFGDEEAGAVFSGTYMVLPVEAGSDGVN
;
A
#
# COMPACT_ATOMS: atom_id res chain seq x y z
N ASP A 1 7.29 5.74 -39.40
CA ASP A 1 7.99 6.71 -40.21
C ASP A 1 9.49 6.65 -39.88
N PRO A 2 10.38 6.30 -40.87
CA PRO A 2 11.84 6.23 -40.64
C PRO A 2 12.45 7.56 -40.18
N SER A 3 11.85 8.70 -40.50
CA SER A 3 12.35 10.05 -40.16
C SER A 3 12.29 10.37 -38.67
N VAL A 4 11.51 9.62 -37.90
CA VAL A 4 11.32 9.79 -36.45
C VAL A 4 11.96 8.67 -35.61
N ARG A 5 12.60 7.68 -36.26
CA ARG A 5 13.36 6.65 -35.56
C ARG A 5 14.53 7.28 -34.76
N SER A 6 14.81 6.71 -33.59
CA SER A 6 15.88 7.15 -32.68
C SER A 6 15.71 8.55 -32.05
N LYS A 7 14.55 9.20 -32.19
CA LYS A 7 14.23 10.49 -31.56
C LYS A 7 13.59 10.38 -30.17
N GLY A 8 13.61 9.20 -29.56
CA GLY A 8 13.05 8.96 -28.23
C GLY A 8 11.53 8.87 -28.17
N LEU A 9 10.82 8.99 -29.29
CA LEU A 9 9.34 8.94 -29.32
C LEU A 9 8.78 7.62 -28.77
N GLY A 10 9.39 6.48 -29.11
CA GLY A 10 8.98 5.18 -28.59
C GLY A 10 9.10 5.11 -27.06
N THR A 11 10.19 5.67 -26.53
CA THR A 11 10.38 5.76 -25.06
C THR A 11 9.34 6.66 -24.42
N LEU A 12 9.04 7.82 -25.01
CA LEU A 12 8.03 8.73 -24.51
C LEU A 12 6.64 8.10 -24.49
N VAL A 13 6.24 7.41 -25.57
CA VAL A 13 4.97 6.67 -25.63
C VAL A 13 4.89 5.59 -24.56
N ALA A 14 5.96 4.80 -24.40
CA ALA A 14 5.99 3.76 -23.39
C ALA A 14 5.89 4.32 -21.96
N MET A 15 6.58 5.43 -21.66
CA MET A 15 6.49 6.11 -20.36
C MET A 15 5.10 6.72 -20.11
N THR A 16 4.45 7.27 -21.14
CA THR A 16 3.10 7.80 -21.03
C THR A 16 2.10 6.68 -20.75
N LEU A 17 2.20 5.55 -21.48
CA LEU A 17 1.35 4.38 -21.25
C LEU A 17 1.55 3.79 -19.86
N GLU A 18 2.79 3.74 -19.37
CA GLU A 18 3.08 3.30 -18.00
C GLU A 18 2.49 4.24 -16.95
N SER A 19 2.53 5.55 -17.20
CA SER A 19 1.92 6.56 -16.32
C SER A 19 0.41 6.36 -16.23
N VAL A 20 -0.27 6.17 -17.38
CA VAL A 20 -1.70 5.87 -17.43
C VAL A 20 -2.00 4.53 -16.73
N ALA A 21 -1.25 3.48 -17.04
CA ALA A 21 -1.41 2.17 -16.40
C ALA A 21 -1.28 2.25 -14.86
N ARG A 22 -0.38 3.12 -14.40
CA ARG A 22 -0.16 3.37 -12.97
C ARG A 22 -1.35 4.10 -12.32
N GLN A 23 -1.90 5.10 -13.01
CA GLN A 23 -3.10 5.83 -12.57
C GLN A 23 -4.35 4.93 -12.53
N GLU A 24 -4.48 4.04 -13.51
CA GLU A 24 -5.58 3.07 -13.61
C GLU A 24 -5.39 1.83 -12.71
N GLY A 25 -4.35 1.78 -11.88
CA GLY A 25 -4.10 0.66 -10.97
C GLY A 25 -3.71 -0.65 -11.66
N VAL A 26 -3.26 -0.59 -12.92
CA VAL A 26 -2.84 -1.77 -13.68
C VAL A 26 -1.57 -2.37 -13.07
N LYS A 27 -1.58 -3.65 -12.75
CA LYS A 27 -0.45 -4.33 -12.08
C LYS A 27 0.68 -4.76 -13.03
N ARG A 28 0.41 -4.88 -14.32
CA ARG A 28 1.40 -5.25 -15.33
C ARG A 28 1.03 -4.76 -16.70
N VAL A 29 2.00 -4.34 -17.47
CA VAL A 29 1.87 -4.06 -18.90
C VAL A 29 2.44 -5.24 -19.65
N VAL A 30 1.72 -5.69 -20.67
CA VAL A 30 2.09 -6.84 -21.53
C VAL A 30 2.14 -6.37 -22.95
N CYS A 31 3.18 -6.76 -23.69
CA CYS A 31 3.24 -6.51 -25.12
C CYS A 31 3.88 -7.71 -25.87
N SER A 32 3.55 -7.80 -27.15
CA SER A 32 4.22 -8.69 -28.10
C SER A 32 5.28 -7.90 -28.84
N ALA A 33 6.55 -8.17 -28.56
CA ALA A 33 7.68 -7.50 -29.19
C ALA A 33 8.23 -8.36 -30.33
N ARG A 34 8.50 -7.74 -31.48
CA ARG A 34 9.30 -8.36 -32.52
C ARG A 34 10.73 -8.59 -32.01
N GLU A 35 11.42 -9.59 -32.55
CA GLU A 35 12.79 -9.93 -32.16
C GLU A 35 13.75 -8.71 -32.16
N ASP A 36 13.64 -7.85 -33.17
CA ASP A 36 14.44 -6.62 -33.30
C ASP A 36 14.07 -5.50 -32.31
N ALA A 37 12.97 -5.63 -31.58
CA ALA A 37 12.49 -4.69 -30.57
C ALA A 37 12.68 -5.18 -29.12
N VAL A 38 13.10 -6.42 -28.91
CA VAL A 38 13.27 -7.02 -27.57
C VAL A 38 14.22 -6.18 -26.72
N ASP A 39 15.38 -5.78 -27.27
CA ASP A 39 16.36 -4.96 -26.56
C ASP A 39 15.80 -3.59 -26.15
N PHE A 40 14.95 -3.00 -27.01
CA PHE A 40 14.30 -1.72 -26.69
C PHE A 40 13.37 -1.87 -25.48
N PHE A 41 12.51 -2.91 -25.48
CA PHE A 41 11.61 -3.14 -24.36
C PHE A 41 12.36 -3.58 -23.08
N SER A 42 13.45 -4.35 -23.21
CA SER A 42 14.29 -4.73 -22.07
C SER A 42 14.91 -3.51 -21.39
N LYS A 43 15.39 -2.52 -22.15
CA LYS A 43 15.90 -1.24 -21.62
C LYS A 43 14.82 -0.42 -20.93
N LEU A 44 13.55 -0.62 -21.24
CA LEU A 44 12.40 -0.02 -20.58
C LEU A 44 11.91 -0.82 -19.35
N GLY A 45 12.61 -1.90 -18.99
CA GLY A 45 12.30 -2.71 -17.80
C GLY A 45 11.27 -3.83 -18.06
N PHE A 46 11.00 -4.18 -19.31
CA PHE A 46 10.22 -5.36 -19.65
C PHE A 46 11.09 -6.61 -19.56
N ILE A 47 10.49 -7.72 -19.13
CA ILE A 47 11.10 -9.04 -18.98
C ILE A 47 10.48 -9.98 -20.01
N SER A 48 11.32 -10.62 -20.83
CA SER A 48 10.84 -11.60 -21.80
C SER A 48 10.35 -12.86 -21.10
N GLN A 49 9.17 -13.34 -21.52
CA GLN A 49 8.58 -14.59 -21.06
C GLN A 49 8.78 -15.74 -22.10
N GLY A 50 9.49 -15.45 -23.18
CA GLY A 50 9.76 -16.40 -24.25
C GLY A 50 9.07 -16.04 -25.56
N GLU A 51 9.36 -16.87 -26.58
CA GLU A 51 8.80 -16.75 -27.92
C GLU A 51 7.31 -17.12 -27.91
N ILE A 52 6.53 -16.38 -28.66
CA ILE A 52 5.10 -16.63 -28.86
C ILE A 52 4.81 -16.84 -30.35
N THR A 53 3.84 -17.71 -30.65
CA THR A 53 3.38 -17.89 -32.01
C THR A 53 2.70 -16.62 -32.50
N ALA A 54 3.32 -15.95 -33.48
CA ALA A 54 2.72 -14.81 -34.15
C ALA A 54 1.61 -15.26 -35.11
N PRO A 55 0.61 -14.40 -35.41
CA PRO A 55 -0.33 -14.66 -36.50
C PRO A 55 0.44 -14.94 -37.79
N GLN A 56 -0.02 -15.92 -38.59
CA GLN A 56 0.67 -16.53 -39.72
C GLN A 56 1.10 -15.59 -40.88
N THR A 57 0.92 -14.30 -40.76
CA THR A 57 1.21 -13.31 -41.82
C THR A 57 2.60 -12.67 -41.74
N THR A 58 3.40 -12.95 -40.71
CA THR A 58 4.71 -12.30 -40.55
C THR A 58 5.81 -13.34 -40.25
N PRO A 59 6.88 -13.44 -41.05
CA PRO A 59 7.98 -14.38 -40.82
C PRO A 59 8.95 -13.92 -39.71
N VAL A 60 8.54 -13.02 -38.83
CA VAL A 60 9.37 -12.44 -37.77
C VAL A 60 8.96 -13.04 -36.42
N ARG A 61 9.96 -13.49 -35.68
CA ARG A 61 9.76 -14.00 -34.31
C ARG A 61 9.24 -12.92 -33.37
N HIS A 62 8.29 -13.31 -32.52
CA HIS A 62 7.70 -12.43 -31.52
C HIS A 62 7.93 -12.98 -30.12
N PHE A 63 8.13 -12.09 -29.16
CA PHE A 63 8.37 -12.43 -27.76
C PHE A 63 7.33 -11.76 -26.88
N LEU A 64 6.79 -12.52 -25.94
CA LEU A 64 5.94 -11.98 -24.90
C LEU A 64 6.81 -11.21 -23.91
N MET A 65 6.56 -9.91 -23.75
CA MET A 65 7.28 -9.06 -22.84
C MET A 65 6.33 -8.57 -21.75
N ILE A 66 6.73 -8.68 -20.50
CA ILE A 66 5.94 -8.24 -19.35
C ILE A 66 6.75 -7.26 -18.52
N LYS A 67 6.13 -6.14 -18.16
CA LYS A 67 6.66 -5.19 -17.18
C LYS A 67 5.68 -5.08 -16.01
N PRO A 68 6.11 -5.37 -14.76
CA PRO A 68 5.31 -5.04 -13.60
C PRO A 68 5.20 -3.51 -13.48
N VAL A 69 4.00 -3.03 -13.22
CA VAL A 69 3.73 -1.61 -12.95
C VAL A 69 3.74 -1.44 -11.44
N VAL A 70 4.75 -0.74 -10.94
CA VAL A 70 4.78 -0.30 -9.55
C VAL A 70 3.80 0.85 -9.44
N THR A 71 2.66 0.60 -8.81
CA THR A 71 1.69 1.66 -8.50
C THR A 71 2.20 2.47 -7.32
N MET A 72 1.75 3.71 -7.17
CA MET A 72 2.08 4.52 -5.99
C MET A 72 1.65 3.82 -4.69
N ASP A 73 0.66 2.93 -4.77
CA ASP A 73 0.15 2.15 -3.64
C ASP A 73 1.09 1.01 -3.22
N ASP A 74 2.06 0.61 -4.06
CA ASP A 74 2.99 -0.48 -3.77
C ASP A 74 4.38 0.01 -3.33
N ILE A 75 4.52 1.30 -2.95
CA ILE A 75 5.80 1.86 -2.49
C ILE A 75 5.98 1.58 -0.99
N LEU A 76 6.96 0.73 -0.68
CA LEU A 76 7.36 0.45 0.69
C LEU A 76 8.76 1.03 0.96
N HIS A 77 8.82 2.12 1.72
CA HIS A 77 10.06 2.76 2.14
C HIS A 77 10.93 1.83 3.01
N ARG A 78 10.29 0.99 3.83
CA ARG A 78 10.93 -0.01 4.68
C ARG A 78 10.24 -1.37 4.50
N PRO A 79 10.49 -2.08 3.39
CA PRO A 79 9.76 -3.31 3.07
C PRO A 79 9.96 -4.41 4.13
N ASP A 80 11.13 -4.49 4.76
CA ASP A 80 11.44 -5.39 5.85
C ASP A 80 10.60 -5.12 7.10
N TRP A 81 10.43 -3.86 7.50
CA TRP A 81 9.60 -3.48 8.64
C TRP A 81 8.11 -3.65 8.33
N CYS A 82 7.69 -3.31 7.12
CA CYS A 82 6.31 -3.57 6.68
C CYS A 82 5.99 -5.07 6.69
N GLY A 83 6.93 -5.91 6.27
CA GLY A 83 6.79 -7.37 6.34
C GLY A 83 6.68 -7.89 7.78
N GLN A 84 7.52 -7.40 8.69
CA GLN A 84 7.46 -7.75 10.11
C GLN A 84 6.14 -7.29 10.75
N LEU A 85 5.70 -6.07 10.46
CA LEU A 85 4.43 -5.53 10.94
C LEU A 85 3.24 -6.36 10.45
N GLN A 86 3.22 -6.70 9.16
CA GLN A 86 2.19 -7.53 8.55
C GLN A 86 2.12 -8.90 9.20
N GLN A 87 3.27 -9.53 9.44
CA GLN A 87 3.35 -10.84 10.08
C GLN A 87 2.90 -10.76 11.55
N ALA A 88 3.35 -9.74 12.30
CA ALA A 88 2.93 -9.52 13.67
C ALA A 88 1.40 -9.36 13.81
N TRP A 89 0.75 -8.66 12.86
CA TRP A 89 -0.70 -8.59 12.86
C TRP A 89 -1.35 -9.96 12.68
N TYR A 90 -0.85 -10.77 11.75
CA TYR A 90 -1.43 -12.10 11.50
C TYR A 90 -1.23 -13.05 12.69
N ASP A 91 -0.05 -13.01 13.32
CA ASP A 91 0.29 -13.89 14.44
C ASP A 91 -0.48 -13.52 15.72
N HIS A 92 -0.66 -12.21 15.99
CA HIS A 92 -1.23 -11.74 17.25
C HIS A 92 -2.68 -11.25 17.14
N ILE A 93 -3.15 -10.96 15.93
CA ILE A 93 -4.51 -10.51 15.63
C ILE A 93 -5.09 -11.36 14.48
N PRO A 94 -5.47 -12.65 14.72
CA PRO A 94 -5.93 -13.54 13.64
C PRO A 94 -7.08 -13.00 12.80
N LEU A 95 -7.85 -12.05 13.36
CA LEU A 95 -8.91 -11.36 12.62
C LEU A 95 -8.35 -10.57 11.44
N SER A 96 -7.17 -9.98 11.56
CA SER A 96 -6.53 -9.20 10.49
C SER A 96 -6.23 -10.06 9.25
N GLU A 97 -5.78 -11.30 9.47
CA GLU A 97 -5.56 -12.28 8.40
C GLU A 97 -6.88 -12.72 7.76
N LYS A 98 -7.91 -13.04 8.57
CA LYS A 98 -9.23 -13.43 8.07
C LYS A 98 -9.90 -12.33 7.26
N MET A 99 -9.70 -11.08 7.64
CA MET A 99 -10.15 -9.91 6.87
C MET A 99 -9.31 -9.70 5.60
N GLY A 100 -8.14 -10.32 5.50
CA GLY A 100 -7.19 -10.14 4.39
C GLY A 100 -6.52 -8.76 4.38
N VAL A 101 -6.30 -8.17 5.56
CA VAL A 101 -5.64 -6.87 5.69
C VAL A 101 -4.21 -6.95 5.16
N ARG A 102 -3.82 -5.98 4.33
CA ARG A 102 -2.48 -5.89 3.75
C ARG A 102 -1.96 -4.47 3.78
N ILE A 103 -0.67 -4.34 4.06
CA ILE A 103 0.07 -3.10 3.88
C ILE A 103 0.33 -2.93 2.39
N SER A 104 -0.11 -1.81 1.80
CA SER A 104 0.08 -1.50 0.38
C SER A 104 1.07 -0.38 0.14
N GLN A 105 1.20 0.58 1.07
CA GLN A 105 2.14 1.70 0.90
C GLN A 105 2.71 2.14 2.24
N TYR A 106 4.01 2.47 2.23
CA TYR A 106 4.67 3.25 3.28
C TYR A 106 5.75 4.13 2.67
N THR A 107 5.65 5.43 2.85
CA THR A 107 6.60 6.42 2.29
C THR A 107 7.41 7.14 3.37
N GLY A 108 7.24 6.81 4.64
CA GLY A 108 7.73 7.58 5.79
C GLY A 108 6.81 8.74 6.19
N GLN A 109 5.97 9.23 5.28
CA GLN A 109 4.99 10.30 5.53
C GLN A 109 3.54 9.80 5.43
N ARG A 110 3.34 8.72 4.71
CA ARG A 110 2.03 8.14 4.40
C ARG A 110 2.08 6.63 4.58
N PHE A 111 1.05 6.09 5.20
CA PHE A 111 0.86 4.66 5.39
C PHE A 111 -0.52 4.25 4.91
N VAL A 112 -0.57 3.24 4.06
CA VAL A 112 -1.81 2.75 3.45
C VAL A 112 -1.95 1.26 3.65
N THR A 113 -3.13 0.86 4.10
CA THR A 113 -3.54 -0.53 4.16
C THR A 113 -4.78 -0.77 3.31
N THR A 114 -5.02 -2.01 2.95
CA THR A 114 -6.16 -2.45 2.16
C THR A 114 -6.63 -3.81 2.62
N MET A 115 -7.81 -4.20 2.19
CA MET A 115 -8.35 -5.57 2.36
C MET A 115 -9.23 -5.89 1.14
N PRO A 116 -9.52 -7.17 0.85
CA PRO A 116 -10.49 -7.53 -0.17
C PRO A 116 -11.91 -7.11 0.25
N GLU A 117 -12.76 -6.80 -0.72
CA GLU A 117 -14.19 -6.59 -0.48
C GLU A 117 -14.87 -7.89 -0.04
N ALA A 118 -14.53 -9.00 -0.71
CA ALA A 118 -15.07 -10.32 -0.39
C ALA A 118 -14.76 -10.72 1.06
N GLY A 119 -15.81 -11.12 1.79
CA GLY A 119 -15.71 -11.46 3.21
C GLY A 119 -15.77 -10.26 4.16
N ASN A 120 -15.76 -9.02 3.64
CA ASN A 120 -15.86 -7.79 4.42
C ASN A 120 -17.10 -6.95 4.07
N GLN A 121 -18.04 -7.54 3.35
CA GLN A 121 -19.30 -6.88 2.95
C GLN A 121 -20.38 -7.00 4.02
N ASN A 122 -21.32 -6.07 3.97
CA ASN A 122 -22.61 -6.13 4.65
C ASN A 122 -23.71 -6.63 3.69
N PRO A 123 -24.96 -6.87 4.17
CA PRO A 123 -26.06 -7.32 3.31
C PRO A 123 -26.47 -6.34 2.18
N HIS A 124 -25.96 -5.12 2.20
CA HIS A 124 -26.22 -4.09 1.16
C HIS A 124 -25.15 -4.07 0.07
N HIS A 125 -24.23 -5.06 0.06
CA HIS A 125 -23.10 -5.12 -0.88
C HIS A 125 -22.15 -3.92 -0.81
N THR A 126 -22.02 -3.32 0.37
CA THR A 126 -20.99 -2.32 0.69
C THR A 126 -20.09 -2.85 1.80
N LEU A 127 -18.98 -2.20 2.06
CA LEU A 127 -18.08 -2.63 3.12
C LEU A 127 -18.75 -2.52 4.48
N PHE A 128 -18.61 -3.58 5.29
CA PHE A 128 -19.12 -3.59 6.65
C PHE A 128 -18.40 -2.56 7.51
N ALA A 129 -19.17 -1.75 8.24
CA ALA A 129 -18.68 -0.69 9.09
C ALA A 129 -17.61 -1.16 10.10
N GLY A 130 -17.82 -2.35 10.70
CA GLY A 130 -16.86 -2.96 11.63
C GLY A 130 -15.55 -3.35 10.97
N SER A 131 -15.56 -3.86 9.72
CA SER A 131 -14.36 -4.16 8.97
C SER A 131 -13.59 -2.87 8.64
N LEU A 132 -14.27 -1.81 8.25
CA LEU A 132 -13.67 -0.49 8.01
C LEU A 132 -13.05 0.10 9.29
N PHE A 133 -13.74 -0.02 10.43
CA PHE A 133 -13.20 0.42 11.72
C PHE A 133 -11.93 -0.35 12.09
N SER A 134 -11.94 -1.68 11.93
CA SER A 134 -10.77 -2.53 12.23
C SER A 134 -9.60 -2.21 11.31
N LEU A 135 -9.85 -2.03 10.00
CA LEU A 135 -8.82 -1.64 9.04
C LEU A 135 -8.18 -0.30 9.43
N ALA A 136 -8.99 0.71 9.76
CA ALA A 136 -8.50 2.03 10.16
C ALA A 136 -7.71 1.99 11.48
N THR A 137 -8.18 1.19 12.46
CA THR A 137 -7.48 0.97 13.73
C THR A 137 -6.08 0.41 13.50
N LEU A 138 -5.96 -0.64 12.68
CA LEU A 138 -4.67 -1.25 12.33
C LEU A 138 -3.77 -0.28 11.56
N THR A 139 -4.35 0.54 10.67
CA THR A 139 -3.60 1.55 9.91
C THR A 139 -3.00 2.60 10.84
N GLY A 140 -3.78 3.15 11.75
CA GLY A 140 -3.28 4.14 12.69
C GLY A 140 -2.24 3.57 13.64
N TRP A 141 -2.49 2.38 14.18
CA TRP A 141 -1.54 1.66 15.03
C TRP A 141 -0.24 1.36 14.28
N GLY A 142 -0.34 0.91 13.04
CA GLY A 142 0.81 0.55 12.20
C GLY A 142 1.67 1.76 11.85
N LEU A 143 1.09 2.91 11.54
CA LEU A 143 1.86 4.13 11.33
C LEU A 143 2.67 4.51 12.58
N ILE A 144 2.06 4.45 13.78
CA ILE A 144 2.75 4.74 15.03
C ILE A 144 3.89 3.75 15.27
N TRP A 145 3.67 2.46 15.03
CA TRP A 145 4.69 1.42 15.17
C TRP A 145 5.91 1.67 14.24
N LEU A 146 5.67 2.04 12.99
CA LEU A 146 6.73 2.41 12.04
C LEU A 146 7.48 3.67 12.51
N LEU A 147 6.76 4.69 13.00
CA LEU A 147 7.37 5.91 13.51
C LEU A 147 8.24 5.67 14.75
N LEU A 148 7.83 4.78 15.65
CA LEU A 148 8.66 4.41 16.79
C LEU A 148 10.00 3.80 16.33
N ARG A 149 9.97 2.92 15.34
CA ARG A 149 11.19 2.35 14.74
C ARG A 149 12.06 3.39 14.04
N GLU A 150 11.47 4.29 13.25
CA GLU A 150 12.21 5.40 12.60
C GLU A 150 12.93 6.29 13.62
N ARG A 151 12.35 6.46 14.82
CA ARG A 151 12.91 7.27 15.90
C ARG A 151 13.74 6.48 16.90
N HIS A 152 13.95 5.19 16.67
CA HIS A 152 14.62 4.27 17.62
C HIS A 152 14.01 4.30 19.02
N LEU A 153 12.68 4.41 19.10
CA LEU A 153 11.90 4.41 20.32
C LEU A 153 11.21 3.05 20.51
N GLY A 154 11.21 2.55 21.74
CA GLY A 154 10.40 1.41 22.14
C GLY A 154 9.11 1.85 22.82
N GLY A 155 8.04 1.05 22.68
CA GLY A 155 6.81 1.33 23.40
C GLY A 155 5.66 0.39 23.04
N THR A 156 4.76 0.17 24.00
CA THR A 156 3.52 -0.59 23.77
C THR A 156 2.41 0.37 23.36
N ILE A 157 1.87 0.16 22.17
CA ILE A 157 0.83 1.02 21.56
C ILE A 157 -0.55 0.47 21.94
N ILE A 158 -1.40 1.31 22.52
CA ILE A 158 -2.76 0.98 22.95
C ILE A 158 -3.72 1.99 22.34
N LEU A 159 -4.78 1.52 21.67
CA LEU A 159 -5.89 2.38 21.27
C LEU A 159 -6.70 2.73 22.54
N ALA A 160 -6.70 4.01 22.91
CA ALA A 160 -7.36 4.48 24.13
C ALA A 160 -8.78 5.02 23.87
N ASP A 161 -8.99 5.60 22.68
CA ASP A 161 -10.27 6.13 22.27
C ASP A 161 -10.31 6.21 20.73
N ALA A 162 -11.48 5.99 20.15
CA ALA A 162 -11.66 6.14 18.72
C ALA A 162 -13.12 6.39 18.35
N HIS A 163 -13.30 7.16 17.29
CA HIS A 163 -14.58 7.28 16.63
C HIS A 163 -14.40 7.23 15.10
N ILE A 164 -15.44 6.82 14.41
CA ILE A 164 -15.49 6.83 12.95
C ILE A 164 -16.77 7.51 12.49
N ARG A 165 -16.65 8.36 11.48
CA ARG A 165 -17.77 8.98 10.81
C ARG A 165 -17.86 8.46 9.38
N TYR A 166 -18.96 7.82 9.07
CA TYR A 166 -19.27 7.34 7.73
C TYR A 166 -20.07 8.42 7.00
N SER A 167 -19.52 8.94 5.90
CA SER A 167 -20.12 9.98 5.05
C SER A 167 -20.81 9.42 3.82
N ALA A 168 -20.31 8.28 3.32
CA ALA A 168 -20.84 7.58 2.17
C ALA A 168 -20.57 6.08 2.27
N PRO A 169 -21.34 5.21 1.54
CA PRO A 169 -21.00 3.81 1.41
C PRO A 169 -19.61 3.61 0.79
N VAL A 170 -18.83 2.71 1.35
CA VAL A 170 -17.53 2.32 0.78
C VAL A 170 -17.72 1.04 -0.01
N THR A 171 -17.35 1.03 -1.28
CA THR A 171 -17.48 -0.09 -2.21
C THR A 171 -16.15 -0.44 -2.84
N GLY A 172 -16.04 -1.63 -3.40
CA GLY A 172 -14.85 -2.11 -4.06
C GLY A 172 -13.71 -2.40 -3.07
N ARG A 173 -12.48 -2.13 -3.48
CA ARG A 173 -11.30 -2.40 -2.65
C ARG A 173 -10.99 -1.22 -1.72
N PRO A 174 -11.30 -1.32 -0.41
CA PRO A 174 -11.08 -0.22 0.50
C PRO A 174 -9.59 0.04 0.73
N ARG A 175 -9.26 1.33 0.88
CA ARG A 175 -7.94 1.81 1.28
C ARG A 175 -8.08 2.67 2.52
N ALA A 176 -7.34 2.34 3.56
CA ALA A 176 -7.22 3.17 4.75
C ALA A 176 -5.89 3.92 4.69
N VAL A 177 -5.93 5.22 4.78
CA VAL A 177 -4.79 6.12 4.56
C VAL A 177 -4.56 6.95 5.81
N ALA A 178 -3.39 6.76 6.43
CA ALA A 178 -2.89 7.60 7.52
C ALA A 178 -1.74 8.47 7.00
N GLU A 179 -1.83 9.77 7.27
CA GLU A 179 -0.80 10.75 6.91
C GLU A 179 -0.08 11.23 8.18
N LEU A 180 1.25 11.33 8.13
CA LEU A 180 2.02 11.88 9.26
C LEU A 180 1.58 13.30 9.61
N SER A 181 1.12 14.08 8.64
CA SER A 181 0.59 15.44 8.84
C SER A 181 -0.66 15.50 9.72
N SER A 182 -1.45 14.40 9.81
CA SER A 182 -2.61 14.32 10.70
C SER A 182 -2.25 13.89 12.12
N LEU A 183 -1.00 13.46 12.36
CA LEU A 183 -0.56 13.01 13.67
C LEU A 183 -0.23 14.19 14.57
N SER A 184 -0.84 14.21 15.74
CA SER A 184 -0.58 15.17 16.82
C SER A 184 -0.12 14.46 18.08
N GLY A 185 0.64 15.15 18.91
CA GLY A 185 1.23 14.60 20.14
C GLY A 185 2.76 14.49 20.07
N ASP A 186 3.37 14.07 21.16
CA ASP A 186 4.83 14.05 21.32
C ASP A 186 5.31 12.64 21.70
N LEU A 187 5.83 11.90 20.72
CA LEU A 187 6.43 10.57 20.91
C LEU A 187 7.80 10.64 21.63
N ASP A 188 8.51 11.78 21.58
CA ASP A 188 9.83 11.92 22.21
C ASP A 188 9.76 11.89 23.74
N ARG A 189 8.55 11.95 24.31
CA ARG A 189 8.31 11.68 25.73
C ARG A 189 8.75 10.29 26.16
N LEU A 190 8.68 9.32 25.24
CA LEU A 190 9.12 7.92 25.50
C LEU A 190 10.61 7.83 25.77
N ALA A 191 11.45 8.64 25.11
CA ALA A 191 12.88 8.71 25.38
C ALA A 191 13.21 9.16 26.82
N ARG A 192 12.23 9.82 27.47
CA ARG A 192 12.31 10.26 28.88
C ARG A 192 11.58 9.34 29.85
N GLY A 193 11.26 8.10 29.43
CA GLY A 193 10.52 7.12 30.23
C GLY A 193 9.07 7.52 30.52
N ARG A 194 8.49 8.44 29.76
CA ARG A 194 7.12 8.94 29.97
C ARG A 194 6.20 8.43 28.88
N ARG A 195 4.96 8.07 29.27
CA ARG A 195 3.90 7.73 28.30
C ARG A 195 3.66 8.88 27.33
N ALA A 196 3.43 8.55 26.07
CA ALA A 196 3.00 9.49 25.04
C ALA A 196 1.53 9.27 24.70
N ARG A 197 0.80 10.36 24.44
CA ARG A 197 -0.53 10.35 23.86
C ARG A 197 -0.44 10.96 22.48
N VAL A 198 -0.89 10.23 21.47
CA VAL A 198 -0.91 10.69 20.09
C VAL A 198 -2.30 10.50 19.49
N GLN A 199 -2.69 11.42 18.62
CA GLN A 199 -3.95 11.36 17.87
C GLN A 199 -3.64 11.44 16.39
N LEU A 200 -4.41 10.72 15.61
CA LEU A 200 -4.30 10.77 14.14
C LEU A 200 -5.64 10.43 13.50
N ASP A 201 -5.80 10.92 12.27
CA ASP A 201 -6.93 10.59 11.43
C ASP A 201 -6.52 9.58 10.36
N VAL A 202 -7.44 8.66 10.05
CA VAL A 202 -7.32 7.70 8.96
C VAL A 202 -8.50 7.89 8.02
N ASN A 203 -8.21 8.24 6.78
CA ASN A 203 -9.21 8.37 5.74
C ASN A 203 -9.46 7.04 5.06
N LEU A 204 -10.72 6.67 4.87
CA LEU A 204 -11.16 5.44 4.25
C LEU A 204 -11.78 5.74 2.89
N PHE A 205 -11.20 5.15 1.85
CA PHE A 205 -11.63 5.30 0.46
C PHE A 205 -12.12 3.95 -0.06
N GLY A 206 -13.11 3.97 -0.94
CA GLY A 206 -13.45 2.88 -1.83
C GLY A 206 -12.82 3.08 -3.20
N ASP A 207 -13.55 2.64 -4.24
CA ASP A 207 -13.14 2.85 -5.63
C ASP A 207 -13.27 4.33 -6.05
N GLU A 208 -14.17 5.07 -5.44
CA GLU A 208 -14.47 6.48 -5.73
C GLU A 208 -13.89 7.41 -4.65
N GLU A 209 -14.74 8.15 -3.96
CA GLU A 209 -14.35 9.16 -2.99
C GLU A 209 -14.17 8.60 -1.56
N ALA A 210 -13.72 9.48 -0.65
CA ALA A 210 -13.61 9.15 0.77
C ALA A 210 -14.99 8.88 1.38
N GLY A 211 -15.20 7.65 1.85
CA GLY A 211 -16.47 7.21 2.45
C GLY A 211 -16.52 7.32 3.96
N ALA A 212 -15.38 7.38 4.65
CA ALA A 212 -15.34 7.52 6.10
C ALA A 212 -14.03 8.15 6.60
N VAL A 213 -14.08 8.72 7.79
CA VAL A 213 -12.92 9.22 8.52
C VAL A 213 -12.94 8.63 9.92
N PHE A 214 -11.86 7.95 10.26
CA PHE A 214 -11.59 7.44 11.60
C PHE A 214 -10.64 8.40 12.31
N SER A 215 -10.93 8.75 13.56
CA SER A 215 -10.05 9.53 14.44
C SER A 215 -9.71 8.67 15.64
N GLY A 216 -8.43 8.38 15.83
CA GLY A 216 -7.93 7.53 16.92
C GLY A 216 -7.01 8.28 17.87
N THR A 217 -7.19 8.03 19.17
CA THR A 217 -6.26 8.42 20.23
C THR A 217 -5.52 7.17 20.70
N TYR A 218 -4.21 7.20 20.59
CA TYR A 218 -3.34 6.10 21.03
C TYR A 218 -2.49 6.54 22.21
N MET A 219 -2.39 5.66 23.18
CA MET A 219 -1.42 5.76 24.26
C MET A 219 -0.23 4.88 23.95
N VAL A 220 0.96 5.42 24.05
CA VAL A 220 2.21 4.64 23.93
C VAL A 220 2.88 4.63 25.30
N LEU A 221 3.01 3.43 25.85
CA LEU A 221 3.66 3.20 27.14
C LEU A 221 5.14 2.88 26.91
N PRO A 222 6.07 3.46 27.67
CA PRO A 222 7.48 3.11 27.56
C PRO A 222 7.69 1.63 27.91
N VAL A 223 8.67 0.97 27.26
CA VAL A 223 9.08 -0.37 27.63
C VAL A 223 9.84 -0.28 28.95
N GLU A 224 9.47 -1.09 29.94
CA GLU A 224 10.23 -1.20 31.19
C GLU A 224 11.64 -1.74 30.92
N ALA A 225 12.65 -1.12 31.52
CA ALA A 225 14.03 -1.57 31.40
C ALA A 225 14.16 -2.98 31.99
N GLY A 226 14.21 -4.01 31.13
CA GLY A 226 14.36 -5.42 31.54
C GLY A 226 13.36 -6.41 30.92
N SER A 227 12.34 -5.95 30.16
CA SER A 227 11.52 -6.83 29.34
C SER A 227 12.07 -6.86 27.92
N ASP A 228 12.67 -7.98 27.51
CA ASP A 228 12.95 -8.25 26.10
C ASP A 228 11.62 -8.17 25.34
N GLY A 229 11.38 -7.01 24.75
CA GLY A 229 10.13 -6.70 24.08
C GLY A 229 9.99 -7.53 22.81
N VAL A 230 9.23 -8.60 22.92
CA VAL A 230 8.55 -9.18 21.77
C VAL A 230 7.34 -8.28 21.50
N ASN A 231 7.48 -7.34 20.54
CA ASN A 231 6.38 -6.65 19.87
C ASN A 231 6.78 -6.32 18.44
#